data_fbd83fd880fe28ce72bfa1e4eb917e6a
#
_entry.id   fbd83fd880fe28ce72bfa1e4eb917e6a
#
_cell.length_a   1.000
_cell.length_b   1.000
_cell.length_c   1.000
_cell.angle_alpha   90.00
_cell.angle_beta   90.00
_cell.angle_gamma   90.00
#
_symmetry.space_group_name_H-M   'P 1'
#
loop_
_entity.id
_entity.type
_entity.pdbx_description
1 polymer ?
#
loop_
_entity_poly.entity_id
_entity_poly.type
_entity_poly.pdbx_seq_one_letter_code
_entity_poly.pdbx_strand_id
1 'polypeptide(L)'
;MLDSDLDLLIKAAHKAADIAKQFANGAVKSWEKGNDAGPVTEADLAVNRMLSSFLRSERPNYGWLSEESEDDMSRLSAERCFVIDPIDGTRSFIKGEDSWAHSFAITECGEPIAAVVFLPILDCLYCAEKGEGAMLNSKAISVSKGASLSGSNILAARPAQDVRFWKNGIVPDFNRFHRPSLAYRLSLVAEGQYDGMITFRDSWEWDICAGALITAEAGGFVSDTLGKPLVFNQRRPMTKGVVAATPFVYLDFLKLSNPH
;
A
#
# COMPACT_ATOMS: atom_id res chain seq x y z
N MET A 1 -6.53 21.92 -19.99
CA MET A 1 -6.25 20.47 -20.11
C MET A 1 -6.68 19.83 -18.82
N LEU A 2 -7.35 18.67 -18.86
CA LEU A 2 -7.61 17.91 -17.63
C LEU A 2 -6.26 17.36 -17.11
N ASP A 3 -6.08 17.35 -15.80
CA ASP A 3 -4.92 16.70 -15.17
C ASP A 3 -4.83 15.22 -15.57
N SER A 4 -3.60 14.68 -15.62
CA SER A 4 -3.41 13.23 -15.68
C SER A 4 -3.98 12.56 -14.42
N ASP A 5 -4.20 11.26 -14.44
CA ASP A 5 -4.67 10.54 -13.26
C ASP A 5 -3.63 10.59 -12.13
N LEU A 6 -2.34 10.55 -12.47
CA LEU A 6 -1.27 10.70 -11.48
C LEU A 6 -1.25 12.11 -10.87
N ASP A 7 -1.34 13.18 -11.69
CA ASP A 7 -1.38 14.57 -11.18
C ASP A 7 -2.57 14.78 -10.26
N LEU A 8 -3.73 14.18 -10.59
CA LEU A 8 -4.93 14.24 -9.76
C LEU A 8 -4.71 13.57 -8.39
N LEU A 9 -4.08 12.39 -8.36
CA LEU A 9 -3.76 11.70 -7.11
C LEU A 9 -2.74 12.47 -6.27
N ILE A 10 -1.72 13.08 -6.89
CA ILE A 10 -0.74 13.91 -6.17
C ILE A 10 -1.42 15.12 -5.52
N LYS A 11 -2.30 15.83 -6.26
CA LYS A 11 -3.09 16.93 -5.70
C LYS A 11 -3.97 16.48 -4.54
N ALA A 12 -4.60 15.32 -4.68
CA ALA A 12 -5.43 14.72 -3.64
C ALA A 12 -4.61 14.40 -2.38
N ALA A 13 -3.39 13.87 -2.53
CA ALA A 13 -2.50 13.54 -1.42
C ALA A 13 -2.07 14.77 -0.61
N HIS A 14 -1.73 15.87 -1.28
CA HIS A 14 -1.43 17.13 -0.58
C HIS A 14 -2.64 17.69 0.18
N LYS A 15 -3.83 17.70 -0.45
CA LYS A 15 -5.07 18.11 0.24
C LYS A 15 -5.40 17.22 1.44
N ALA A 16 -5.19 15.91 1.32
CA ALA A 16 -5.37 14.95 2.41
C ALA A 16 -4.42 15.24 3.57
N ALA A 17 -3.15 15.50 3.27
CA ALA A 17 -2.12 15.84 4.25
C ALA A 17 -2.42 17.13 5.01
N ASP A 18 -2.92 18.17 4.33
CA ASP A 18 -3.33 19.43 4.97
C ASP A 18 -4.45 19.22 5.99
N ILE A 19 -5.38 18.31 5.71
CA ILE A 19 -6.45 17.94 6.63
C ILE A 19 -5.89 17.07 7.78
N ALA A 20 -5.18 15.99 7.47
CA ALA A 20 -4.68 15.05 8.48
C ALA A 20 -3.76 15.73 9.50
N LYS A 21 -2.90 16.66 9.06
CA LYS A 21 -2.00 17.44 9.93
C LYS A 21 -2.73 18.29 10.95
N GLN A 22 -3.96 18.72 10.70
CA GLN A 22 -4.77 19.47 11.68
C GLN A 22 -5.15 18.63 12.89
N PHE A 23 -5.24 17.30 12.72
CA PHE A 23 -5.55 16.35 13.78
C PHE A 23 -4.29 15.74 14.43
N ALA A 24 -3.14 15.78 13.77
CA ALA A 24 -1.91 15.13 14.24
C ALA A 24 -1.30 15.77 15.51
N ASN A 25 -1.63 17.02 15.83
CA ASN A 25 -1.07 17.78 16.94
C ASN A 25 -1.94 17.78 18.22
N GLY A 26 -2.96 16.92 18.32
CA GLY A 26 -3.89 16.88 19.44
C GLY A 26 -4.36 15.47 19.76
N ALA A 27 -5.15 15.34 20.82
CA ALA A 27 -5.86 14.09 21.13
C ALA A 27 -6.97 13.91 20.08
N VAL A 28 -6.65 13.21 18.98
CA VAL A 28 -7.65 12.88 17.96
C VAL A 28 -8.65 11.88 18.53
N LYS A 29 -9.94 12.14 18.33
CA LYS A 29 -10.95 11.17 18.70
C LYS A 29 -10.83 9.94 17.83
N SER A 30 -10.77 8.78 18.47
CA SER A 30 -10.68 7.48 17.84
C SER A 30 -11.64 6.49 18.48
N TRP A 31 -12.07 5.50 17.70
CA TRP A 31 -12.89 4.38 18.15
C TRP A 31 -12.56 3.13 17.34
N GLU A 32 -12.87 1.96 17.88
CA GLU A 32 -12.72 0.70 17.17
C GLU A 32 -13.89 0.50 16.19
N LYS A 33 -13.57 0.15 14.96
CA LYS A 33 -14.56 -0.32 13.98
C LYS A 33 -15.09 -1.69 14.41
N GLY A 34 -16.34 -2.00 14.10
CA GLY A 34 -16.88 -3.34 14.33
C GLY A 34 -16.11 -4.43 13.60
N ASN A 35 -16.32 -5.69 14.00
CA ASN A 35 -15.77 -6.89 13.35
C ASN A 35 -14.22 -6.94 13.28
N ASP A 36 -13.54 -6.43 14.31
CA ASP A 36 -12.06 -6.40 14.40
C ASP A 36 -11.37 -5.67 13.23
N ALA A 37 -12.07 -4.74 12.57
CA ALA A 37 -11.52 -3.96 11.46
C ALA A 37 -10.49 -2.91 11.90
N GLY A 38 -10.21 -2.79 13.20
CA GLY A 38 -9.22 -1.88 13.76
C GLY A 38 -9.76 -0.49 14.08
N PRO A 39 -8.88 0.43 14.54
CA PRO A 39 -9.28 1.78 14.92
C PRO A 39 -9.53 2.67 13.70
N VAL A 40 -10.40 3.65 13.89
CA VAL A 40 -10.61 4.77 12.98
C VAL A 40 -10.61 6.07 13.77
N THR A 41 -10.23 7.18 13.14
CA THR A 41 -10.22 8.50 13.75
C THR A 41 -11.12 9.51 13.00
N GLU A 42 -11.37 10.63 13.63
CA GLU A 42 -12.03 11.77 12.95
C GLU A 42 -11.22 12.25 11.73
N ALA A 43 -9.88 12.08 11.75
CA ALA A 43 -9.00 12.43 10.65
C ALA A 43 -9.25 11.54 9.44
N ASP A 44 -9.30 10.20 9.62
CA ASP A 44 -9.61 9.24 8.55
C ASP A 44 -10.90 9.63 7.83
N LEU A 45 -11.96 9.90 8.60
CA LEU A 45 -13.25 10.26 8.02
C LEU A 45 -13.24 11.63 7.34
N ALA A 46 -12.51 12.62 7.88
CA ALA A 46 -12.42 13.95 7.29
C ALA A 46 -11.66 13.90 5.96
N VAL A 47 -10.54 13.16 5.91
CA VAL A 47 -9.76 12.91 4.71
C VAL A 47 -10.60 12.16 3.68
N ASN A 48 -11.28 11.07 4.07
CA ASN A 48 -12.11 10.28 3.17
C ASN A 48 -13.23 11.13 2.53
N ARG A 49 -13.93 11.97 3.31
CA ARG A 49 -14.97 12.85 2.75
C ARG A 49 -14.43 13.82 1.73
N MET A 50 -13.29 14.45 2.00
CA MET A 50 -12.64 15.35 1.04
C MET A 50 -12.23 14.61 -0.23
N LEU A 51 -11.58 13.43 -0.10
CA LEU A 51 -11.14 12.64 -1.23
C LEU A 51 -12.32 12.18 -2.11
N SER A 52 -13.39 11.66 -1.49
CA SER A 52 -14.58 11.23 -2.22
C SER A 52 -15.22 12.39 -2.98
N SER A 53 -15.34 13.56 -2.35
CA SER A 53 -15.89 14.75 -3.02
C SER A 53 -15.01 15.24 -4.15
N PHE A 54 -13.71 15.39 -3.90
CA PHE A 54 -12.76 15.93 -4.87
C PHE A 54 -12.54 14.99 -6.05
N LEU A 55 -12.15 13.73 -5.80
CA LEU A 55 -11.78 12.79 -6.85
C LEU A 55 -12.98 12.41 -7.73
N ARG A 56 -14.16 12.19 -7.14
CA ARG A 56 -15.37 11.85 -7.91
C ARG A 56 -15.94 13.04 -8.68
N SER A 57 -15.69 14.28 -8.28
CA SER A 57 -16.04 15.44 -9.09
C SER A 57 -15.18 15.56 -10.36
N GLU A 58 -13.89 15.19 -10.27
CA GLU A 58 -12.96 15.23 -11.40
C GLU A 58 -13.11 14.03 -12.34
N ARG A 59 -13.52 12.85 -11.81
CA ARG A 59 -13.70 11.59 -12.53
C ARG A 59 -15.03 10.93 -12.15
N PRO A 60 -16.17 11.47 -12.60
CA PRO A 60 -17.50 11.01 -12.15
C PRO A 60 -17.86 9.57 -12.57
N ASN A 61 -17.17 9.02 -13.58
CA ASN A 61 -17.42 7.68 -14.11
C ASN A 61 -16.52 6.60 -13.47
N TYR A 62 -15.60 6.99 -12.55
CA TYR A 62 -14.74 6.01 -11.87
C TYR A 62 -15.48 5.40 -10.68
N GLY A 63 -15.25 4.11 -10.46
CA GLY A 63 -15.65 3.41 -9.26
C GLY A 63 -14.94 3.96 -8.01
N TRP A 64 -15.45 3.61 -6.82
CA TRP A 64 -14.91 4.06 -5.55
C TRP A 64 -14.79 2.89 -4.57
N LEU A 65 -13.59 2.57 -4.16
CA LEU A 65 -13.27 1.62 -3.10
C LEU A 65 -12.38 2.33 -2.07
N SER A 66 -12.86 2.44 -0.84
CA SER A 66 -12.10 3.07 0.24
C SER A 66 -12.34 2.34 1.55
N GLU A 67 -11.31 2.28 2.40
CA GLU A 67 -11.39 1.71 3.74
C GLU A 67 -12.51 2.34 4.60
N GLU A 68 -12.75 3.65 4.42
CA GLU A 68 -13.66 4.44 5.26
C GLU A 68 -14.98 4.78 4.56
N SER A 69 -15.35 4.02 3.54
CA SER A 69 -16.64 4.12 2.86
C SER A 69 -17.36 2.78 2.86
N GLU A 70 -18.69 2.83 2.93
CA GLU A 70 -19.50 1.65 2.61
C GLU A 70 -19.22 1.24 1.16
N ASP A 71 -18.98 -0.06 0.93
CA ASP A 71 -18.66 -0.58 -0.38
C ASP A 71 -19.89 -0.62 -1.28
N ASP A 72 -19.88 0.19 -2.33
CA ASP A 72 -20.87 0.14 -3.41
C ASP A 72 -20.36 -0.77 -4.53
N MET A 73 -21.00 -1.93 -4.67
CA MET A 73 -20.65 -2.94 -5.69
C MET A 73 -20.79 -2.43 -7.13
N SER A 74 -21.40 -1.26 -7.36
CA SER A 74 -21.45 -0.62 -8.69
C SER A 74 -20.05 -0.34 -9.26
N ARG A 75 -19.04 -0.18 -8.40
CA ARG A 75 -17.62 -0.03 -8.77
C ARG A 75 -17.10 -1.17 -9.65
N LEU A 76 -17.68 -2.38 -9.52
CA LEU A 76 -17.28 -3.55 -10.33
C LEU A 76 -17.67 -3.44 -11.80
N SER A 77 -18.57 -2.52 -12.14
CA SER A 77 -18.99 -2.22 -13.51
C SER A 77 -18.24 -1.04 -14.12
N ALA A 78 -17.45 -0.32 -13.34
CA ALA A 78 -16.65 0.78 -13.82
C ALA A 78 -15.34 0.27 -14.45
N GLU A 79 -14.93 0.87 -15.58
CA GLU A 79 -13.66 0.55 -16.23
C GLU A 79 -12.46 0.90 -15.32
N ARG A 80 -12.54 2.05 -14.65
CA ARG A 80 -11.55 2.53 -13.69
C ARG A 80 -12.15 2.67 -12.31
N CYS A 81 -11.33 2.42 -11.30
CA CYS A 81 -11.76 2.53 -9.91
C CYS A 81 -10.66 3.18 -9.05
N PHE A 82 -11.06 4.13 -8.22
CA PHE A 82 -10.21 4.61 -7.12
C PHE A 82 -10.12 3.54 -6.03
N VAL A 83 -8.91 3.26 -5.57
CA VAL A 83 -8.61 2.37 -4.44
C VAL A 83 -7.86 3.18 -3.40
N ILE A 84 -8.50 3.44 -2.25
CA ILE A 84 -8.11 4.52 -1.34
C ILE A 84 -8.00 4.00 0.10
N ASP A 85 -6.86 4.23 0.73
CA ASP A 85 -6.71 4.25 2.18
C ASP A 85 -6.41 5.68 2.62
N PRO A 86 -7.33 6.34 3.32
CA PRO A 86 -7.12 7.69 3.80
C PRO A 86 -5.92 7.82 4.74
N ILE A 87 -5.72 6.87 5.66
CA ILE A 87 -4.59 6.84 6.61
C ILE A 87 -4.16 5.39 6.90
N ASP A 88 -3.32 4.81 6.03
CA ASP A 88 -2.69 3.52 6.32
C ASP A 88 -1.73 3.67 7.52
N GLY A 89 -2.00 2.91 8.56
CA GLY A 89 -1.28 3.02 9.82
C GLY A 89 -1.98 3.88 10.87
N THR A 90 -3.30 3.86 10.96
CA THR A 90 -4.13 4.61 11.92
C THR A 90 -3.64 4.50 13.37
N ARG A 91 -3.12 3.31 13.78
CA ARG A 91 -2.51 3.16 15.13
C ARG A 91 -1.27 4.03 15.34
N SER A 92 -0.44 4.20 14.32
CA SER A 92 0.72 5.12 14.37
C SER A 92 0.26 6.57 14.38
N PHE A 93 -0.76 6.90 13.58
CA PHE A 93 -1.37 8.22 13.59
C PHE A 93 -1.88 8.61 14.99
N ILE A 94 -2.65 7.73 15.65
CA ILE A 94 -3.16 7.93 17.03
C ILE A 94 -2.03 8.16 18.03
N LYS A 95 -0.89 7.49 17.87
CA LYS A 95 0.27 7.61 18.76
C LYS A 95 1.15 8.84 18.46
N GLY A 96 0.86 9.60 17.40
CA GLY A 96 1.68 10.72 16.97
C GLY A 96 3.04 10.28 16.37
N GLU A 97 3.11 9.04 15.87
CA GLU A 97 4.28 8.56 15.13
C GLU A 97 4.26 9.12 13.70
N ASP A 98 5.41 9.11 13.03
CA ASP A 98 5.58 9.65 11.68
C ASP A 98 5.38 8.63 10.54
N SER A 99 5.12 7.36 10.89
CA SER A 99 5.12 6.21 9.99
C SER A 99 3.72 5.77 9.50
N TRP A 100 2.83 6.74 9.27
CA TRP A 100 1.54 6.54 8.61
C TRP A 100 1.54 7.19 7.22
N ALA A 101 0.69 6.72 6.33
CA ALA A 101 0.67 7.17 4.95
C ALA A 101 -0.75 7.36 4.40
N HIS A 102 -0.90 8.23 3.42
CA HIS A 102 -1.99 8.21 2.46
C HIS A 102 -1.65 7.21 1.35
N SER A 103 -2.56 6.30 1.00
CA SER A 103 -2.35 5.29 -0.05
C SER A 103 -3.47 5.36 -1.07
N PHE A 104 -3.17 5.89 -2.26
CA PHE A 104 -4.16 6.15 -3.31
C PHE A 104 -3.72 5.52 -4.62
N ALA A 105 -4.63 4.79 -5.27
CA ALA A 105 -4.42 4.23 -6.59
C ALA A 105 -5.64 4.40 -7.48
N ILE A 106 -5.42 4.35 -8.78
CA ILE A 106 -6.44 4.14 -9.80
C ILE A 106 -6.13 2.81 -10.47
N THR A 107 -7.14 1.95 -10.56
CA THR A 107 -7.08 0.70 -11.31
C THR A 107 -7.88 0.80 -12.60
N GLU A 108 -7.43 0.10 -13.65
CA GLU A 108 -8.15 -0.14 -14.89
C GLU A 108 -8.23 -1.65 -15.13
N CYS A 109 -9.42 -2.18 -15.26
CA CYS A 109 -9.64 -3.63 -15.45
C CYS A 109 -8.92 -4.52 -14.43
N GLY A 110 -8.79 -4.04 -13.17
CA GLY A 110 -8.16 -4.77 -12.07
C GLY A 110 -6.63 -4.59 -11.97
N GLU A 111 -6.00 -3.83 -12.85
CA GLU A 111 -4.58 -3.50 -12.79
C GLU A 111 -4.37 -2.06 -12.32
N PRO A 112 -3.46 -1.75 -11.41
CA PRO A 112 -3.16 -0.38 -11.02
C PRO A 112 -2.43 0.35 -12.15
N ILE A 113 -2.91 1.56 -12.48
CA ILE A 113 -2.36 2.39 -13.57
C ILE A 113 -1.71 3.69 -13.09
N ALA A 114 -2.15 4.21 -11.94
CA ALA A 114 -1.55 5.37 -11.29
C ALA A 114 -1.61 5.18 -9.77
N ALA A 115 -0.57 5.60 -9.07
CA ALA A 115 -0.45 5.39 -7.64
C ALA A 115 0.34 6.50 -6.94
N VAL A 116 -0.08 6.79 -5.70
CA VAL A 116 0.60 7.68 -4.77
C VAL A 116 0.59 7.06 -3.37
N VAL A 117 1.75 7.04 -2.72
CA VAL A 117 1.90 6.81 -1.28
C VAL A 117 2.60 8.03 -0.71
N PHE A 118 1.92 8.75 0.18
CA PHE A 118 2.47 9.97 0.76
C PHE A 118 2.55 9.86 2.28
N LEU A 119 3.74 10.04 2.84
CA LEU A 119 3.99 10.14 4.28
C LEU A 119 4.15 11.61 4.65
N PRO A 120 3.10 12.30 5.11
CA PRO A 120 3.11 13.75 5.23
C PRO A 120 4.06 14.30 6.29
N ILE A 121 4.36 13.51 7.33
CA ILE A 121 5.28 13.93 8.41
C ILE A 121 6.73 13.81 7.98
N LEU A 122 7.05 12.80 7.15
CA LEU A 122 8.39 12.57 6.61
C LEU A 122 8.64 13.33 5.31
N ASP A 123 7.62 13.99 4.75
CA ASP A 123 7.66 14.65 3.46
C ASP A 123 8.14 13.72 2.32
N CYS A 124 7.70 12.47 2.36
CA CYS A 124 8.04 11.43 1.39
C CYS A 124 6.82 11.13 0.50
N LEU A 125 6.83 11.63 -0.74
CA LEU A 125 5.81 11.37 -1.74
C LEU A 125 6.35 10.39 -2.78
N TYR A 126 5.91 9.14 -2.69
CA TYR A 126 6.17 8.10 -3.69
C TYR A 126 5.05 8.11 -4.71
N CYS A 127 5.38 8.01 -5.98
CA CYS A 127 4.38 7.91 -7.04
C CYS A 127 4.87 7.09 -8.23
N ALA A 128 3.91 6.54 -8.97
CA ALA A 128 4.16 5.83 -10.22
C ALA A 128 2.96 5.92 -11.15
N GLU A 129 3.24 5.91 -12.45
CA GLU A 129 2.28 5.65 -13.53
C GLU A 129 2.78 4.43 -14.29
N LYS A 130 1.87 3.57 -14.71
CA LYS A 130 2.20 2.29 -15.35
C LYS A 130 3.04 2.49 -16.61
N GLY A 131 4.25 1.91 -16.62
CA GLY A 131 5.22 2.01 -17.72
C GLY A 131 6.15 3.22 -17.67
N GLU A 132 6.00 4.14 -16.68
CA GLU A 132 6.78 5.38 -16.61
C GLU A 132 7.83 5.36 -15.47
N GLY A 133 7.93 4.25 -14.72
CA GLY A 133 8.81 4.12 -13.57
C GLY A 133 8.24 4.72 -12.29
N ALA A 134 9.01 4.61 -11.20
CA ALA A 134 8.63 5.12 -9.88
C ALA A 134 9.49 6.28 -9.42
N MET A 135 8.91 7.19 -8.66
CA MET A 135 9.57 8.38 -8.13
C MET A 135 9.34 8.55 -6.63
N LEU A 136 10.33 9.11 -5.94
CA LEU A 136 10.22 9.69 -4.60
C LEU A 136 10.58 11.17 -4.69
N ASN A 137 9.65 12.06 -4.33
CA ASN A 137 9.85 13.52 -4.38
C ASN A 137 10.46 13.97 -5.73
N SER A 138 9.85 13.51 -6.83
CA SER A 138 10.26 13.78 -8.22
C SER A 138 11.65 13.25 -8.62
N LYS A 139 12.24 12.36 -7.82
CA LYS A 139 13.49 11.67 -8.17
C LYS A 139 13.19 10.21 -8.47
N ALA A 140 13.69 9.69 -9.58
CA ALA A 140 13.55 8.29 -9.93
C ALA A 140 14.16 7.37 -8.85
N ILE A 141 13.44 6.31 -8.52
CA ILE A 141 13.86 5.31 -7.55
C ILE A 141 13.91 3.92 -8.21
N SER A 142 14.64 3.01 -7.59
CA SER A 142 14.69 1.61 -8.00
C SER A 142 14.94 0.71 -6.79
N VAL A 143 14.46 -0.53 -6.88
CA VAL A 143 14.72 -1.54 -5.85
C VAL A 143 16.20 -1.78 -5.65
N SER A 144 16.58 -2.31 -4.48
CA SER A 144 17.96 -2.69 -4.18
C SER A 144 18.47 -3.80 -5.12
N LYS A 145 19.78 -4.06 -5.09
CA LYS A 145 20.42 -5.13 -5.85
C LYS A 145 20.57 -6.42 -5.02
N GLY A 146 19.66 -6.66 -4.05
CA GLY A 146 19.68 -7.87 -3.23
C GLY A 146 19.74 -9.14 -4.08
N ALA A 147 20.73 -9.99 -3.84
CA ALA A 147 21.03 -11.15 -4.67
C ALA A 147 20.46 -12.48 -4.12
N SER A 148 20.03 -12.52 -2.87
CA SER A 148 19.56 -13.72 -2.17
C SER A 148 18.66 -13.32 -0.99
N LEU A 149 17.74 -14.18 -0.59
CA LEU A 149 16.95 -13.97 0.64
C LEU A 149 17.82 -14.10 1.89
N SER A 150 18.81 -14.99 1.88
CA SER A 150 19.74 -15.14 3.00
C SER A 150 20.56 -13.86 3.22
N GLY A 151 20.53 -13.34 4.43
CA GLY A 151 21.19 -12.09 4.81
C GLY A 151 20.46 -10.81 4.38
N SER A 152 19.38 -10.88 3.61
CA SER A 152 18.61 -9.73 3.14
C SER A 152 17.86 -9.04 4.26
N ASN A 153 17.60 -7.73 4.08
CA ASN A 153 16.79 -6.90 4.98
C ASN A 153 15.33 -6.96 4.56
N ILE A 154 14.50 -7.63 5.35
CA ILE A 154 13.10 -7.92 5.02
C ILE A 154 12.14 -7.23 5.98
N LEU A 155 11.20 -6.47 5.43
CA LEU A 155 10.08 -5.89 6.16
C LEU A 155 9.00 -6.95 6.38
N ALA A 156 8.86 -7.40 7.62
CA ALA A 156 7.87 -8.41 7.99
C ALA A 156 7.38 -8.23 9.43
N ALA A 157 6.12 -8.58 9.69
CA ALA A 157 5.62 -8.72 11.05
C ALA A 157 6.21 -10.00 11.69
N ARG A 158 6.29 -10.02 13.04
CA ARG A 158 6.87 -11.17 13.77
C ARG A 158 6.25 -12.53 13.38
N PRO A 159 4.93 -12.67 13.14
CA PRO A 159 4.34 -13.94 12.70
C PRO A 159 4.90 -14.49 11.39
N ALA A 160 5.52 -13.69 10.53
CA ALA A 160 6.15 -14.19 9.30
C ALA A 160 7.35 -15.13 9.55
N GLN A 161 7.89 -15.17 10.78
CA GLN A 161 8.94 -16.10 11.18
C GLN A 161 8.40 -17.41 11.77
N ASP A 162 7.09 -17.65 11.73
CA ASP A 162 6.50 -18.92 12.14
C ASP A 162 6.87 -20.01 11.12
N VAL A 163 7.41 -21.12 11.62
CA VAL A 163 7.91 -22.24 10.82
C VAL A 163 6.87 -22.82 9.85
N ARG A 164 5.58 -22.71 10.17
CA ARG A 164 4.47 -23.20 9.31
C ARG A 164 4.43 -22.54 7.94
N PHE A 165 4.94 -21.30 7.82
CA PHE A 165 4.97 -20.56 6.56
C PHE A 165 6.17 -20.92 5.67
N TRP A 166 7.06 -21.79 6.12
CA TRP A 166 8.29 -22.11 5.43
C TRP A 166 8.42 -23.61 5.17
N LYS A 167 8.90 -23.97 4.00
CA LYS A 167 9.10 -25.36 3.61
C LYS A 167 10.02 -26.08 4.60
N ASN A 168 9.70 -27.32 4.89
CA ASN A 168 10.41 -28.16 5.85
C ASN A 168 10.49 -27.58 7.27
N GLY A 169 9.68 -26.57 7.60
CA GLY A 169 9.71 -25.88 8.89
C GLY A 169 10.98 -25.07 9.13
N ILE A 170 11.72 -24.71 8.08
CA ILE A 170 12.98 -23.96 8.18
C ILE A 170 12.74 -22.52 7.76
N VAL A 171 12.81 -21.60 8.73
CA VAL A 171 12.76 -20.16 8.48
C VAL A 171 14.06 -19.72 7.83
N PRO A 172 14.04 -19.08 6.65
CA PRO A 172 15.25 -18.57 6.03
C PRO A 172 15.96 -17.54 6.92
N ASP A 173 17.27 -17.48 6.80
CA ASP A 173 18.11 -16.53 7.52
C ASP A 173 18.08 -15.15 6.85
N PHE A 174 17.13 -14.30 7.28
CA PHE A 174 17.02 -12.91 6.86
C PHE A 174 16.92 -11.96 8.06
N ASN A 175 17.37 -10.74 7.90
CA ASN A 175 17.25 -9.69 8.89
C ASN A 175 15.82 -9.13 8.85
N ARG A 176 15.04 -9.34 9.93
CA ARG A 176 13.65 -8.88 10.00
C ARG A 176 13.56 -7.46 10.54
N PHE A 177 12.89 -6.61 9.79
CA PHE A 177 12.51 -5.26 10.18
C PHE A 177 10.98 -5.11 10.16
N HIS A 178 10.47 -4.04 10.76
CA HIS A 178 9.04 -3.76 10.81
C HIS A 178 8.76 -2.26 10.66
N ARG A 179 7.69 -1.96 9.93
CA ARG A 179 7.03 -0.66 9.88
C ARG A 179 5.51 -0.89 9.98
N PRO A 180 4.72 0.04 10.57
CA PRO A 180 3.28 -0.16 10.77
C PRO A 180 2.49 -0.23 9.47
N SER A 181 2.64 0.74 8.58
CA SER A 181 1.93 0.88 7.32
C SER A 181 2.41 -0.13 6.27
N LEU A 182 1.49 -0.81 5.57
CA LEU A 182 1.82 -1.72 4.46
C LEU A 182 2.23 -0.92 3.21
N ALA A 183 1.53 0.17 2.92
CA ALA A 183 1.88 1.06 1.82
C ALA A 183 3.30 1.61 1.99
N TYR A 184 3.67 2.00 3.20
CA TYR A 184 5.04 2.45 3.49
C TYR A 184 6.07 1.34 3.32
N ARG A 185 5.79 0.10 3.77
CA ARG A 185 6.71 -1.03 3.57
C ARG A 185 6.99 -1.29 2.10
N LEU A 186 5.96 -1.28 1.26
CA LEU A 186 6.08 -1.44 -0.19
C LEU A 186 6.92 -0.31 -0.80
N SER A 187 6.69 0.93 -0.39
CA SER A 187 7.45 2.09 -0.85
C SER A 187 8.93 2.02 -0.47
N LEU A 188 9.24 1.51 0.73
CA LEU A 188 10.63 1.32 1.17
C LEU A 188 11.37 0.23 0.39
N VAL A 189 10.65 -0.79 -0.10
CA VAL A 189 11.21 -1.78 -1.05
C VAL A 189 11.47 -1.10 -2.41
N ALA A 190 10.51 -0.31 -2.90
CA ALA A 190 10.65 0.42 -4.16
C ALA A 190 11.83 1.40 -4.15
N GLU A 191 12.10 2.06 -3.03
CA GLU A 191 13.21 2.98 -2.83
C GLU A 191 14.57 2.26 -2.69
N GLY A 192 14.57 0.93 -2.50
CA GLY A 192 15.76 0.13 -2.33
C GLY A 192 16.38 0.17 -0.93
N GLN A 193 15.66 0.69 0.08
CA GLN A 193 16.11 0.66 1.49
C GLN A 193 16.03 -0.73 2.10
N TYR A 194 15.10 -1.58 1.61
CA TYR A 194 14.93 -2.97 2.01
C TYR A 194 14.86 -3.85 0.77
N ASP A 195 15.30 -5.09 0.92
CA ASP A 195 15.38 -6.05 -0.19
C ASP A 195 14.03 -6.71 -0.48
N GLY A 196 13.12 -6.67 0.49
CA GLY A 196 11.77 -7.20 0.30
C GLY A 196 10.84 -6.93 1.48
N MET A 197 9.58 -7.20 1.23
CA MET A 197 8.50 -7.20 2.21
C MET A 197 7.67 -8.47 2.05
N ILE A 198 7.27 -9.07 3.18
CA ILE A 198 6.34 -10.21 3.19
C ILE A 198 5.29 -10.07 4.29
N THR A 199 4.07 -10.40 3.95
CA THR A 199 3.00 -10.69 4.89
C THR A 199 2.24 -11.95 4.45
N PHE A 200 1.99 -12.87 5.39
CA PHE A 200 1.16 -14.06 5.16
C PHE A 200 -0.29 -13.85 5.59
N ARG A 201 -0.60 -12.69 6.18
CA ARG A 201 -1.97 -12.34 6.55
C ARG A 201 -2.71 -11.79 5.33
N ASP A 202 -4.02 -12.04 5.28
CA ASP A 202 -4.90 -11.35 4.35
C ASP A 202 -4.68 -9.84 4.46
N SER A 203 -4.59 -9.18 3.32
CA SER A 203 -4.36 -7.75 3.21
C SER A 203 -5.45 -7.11 2.37
N TRP A 204 -5.95 -5.97 2.81
CA TRP A 204 -6.93 -5.21 2.05
C TRP A 204 -6.27 -4.59 0.82
N GLU A 205 -7.06 -4.43 -0.24
CA GLU A 205 -6.57 -3.86 -1.50
C GLU A 205 -6.09 -2.41 -1.34
N TRP A 206 -6.74 -1.61 -0.50
CA TRP A 206 -6.37 -0.22 -0.27
C TRP A 206 -5.03 -0.06 0.44
N ASP A 207 -4.62 -1.01 1.30
CA ASP A 207 -3.30 -1.01 1.96
C ASP A 207 -2.15 -1.24 0.97
N ILE A 208 -2.42 -1.93 -0.16
CA ILE A 208 -1.35 -2.51 -0.98
C ILE A 208 -1.36 -2.07 -2.44
N CYS A 209 -2.49 -1.61 -2.99
CA CYS A 209 -2.63 -1.33 -4.42
C CYS A 209 -1.63 -0.27 -4.91
N ALA A 210 -1.52 0.85 -4.20
CA ALA A 210 -0.59 1.91 -4.57
C ALA A 210 0.88 1.45 -4.46
N GLY A 211 1.24 0.86 -3.32
CA GLY A 211 2.60 0.36 -3.10
C GLY A 211 3.00 -0.76 -4.06
N ALA A 212 2.05 -1.58 -4.52
CA ALA A 212 2.30 -2.64 -5.50
C ALA A 212 2.75 -2.06 -6.85
N LEU A 213 2.03 -1.04 -7.38
CA LEU A 213 2.45 -0.37 -8.62
C LEU A 213 3.80 0.30 -8.44
N ILE A 214 4.00 1.07 -7.38
CA ILE A 214 5.24 1.78 -7.12
C ILE A 214 6.43 0.81 -7.06
N THR A 215 6.25 -0.35 -6.39
CA THR A 215 7.31 -1.37 -6.32
C THR A 215 7.58 -2.01 -7.69
N ALA A 216 6.54 -2.32 -8.45
CA ALA A 216 6.70 -2.91 -9.80
C ALA A 216 7.42 -1.93 -10.75
N GLU A 217 7.02 -0.67 -10.77
CA GLU A 217 7.63 0.38 -11.59
C GLU A 217 9.07 0.72 -11.17
N ALA A 218 9.43 0.45 -9.91
CA ALA A 218 10.81 0.53 -9.42
C ALA A 218 11.67 -0.70 -9.78
N GLY A 219 11.12 -1.68 -10.53
CA GLY A 219 11.81 -2.90 -10.95
C GLY A 219 11.76 -4.06 -9.96
N GLY A 220 10.89 -4.01 -8.96
CA GLY A 220 10.60 -5.12 -8.05
C GLY A 220 9.53 -6.07 -8.60
N PHE A 221 9.39 -7.23 -7.95
CA PHE A 221 8.31 -8.18 -8.20
C PHE A 221 7.31 -8.14 -7.05
N VAL A 222 6.02 -8.15 -7.39
CA VAL A 222 4.92 -8.14 -6.41
C VAL A 222 3.90 -9.20 -6.79
N SER A 223 3.48 -10.01 -5.81
CA SER A 223 2.45 -11.04 -5.97
C SER A 223 1.77 -11.38 -4.64
N ASP A 224 0.76 -12.26 -4.69
CA ASP A 224 0.34 -12.99 -3.51
C ASP A 224 1.45 -13.98 -3.04
N THR A 225 1.23 -14.66 -1.91
CA THR A 225 2.19 -15.63 -1.37
C THR A 225 2.32 -16.92 -2.19
N LEU A 226 1.48 -17.12 -3.20
CA LEU A 226 1.54 -18.22 -4.17
C LEU A 226 2.28 -17.84 -5.46
N GLY A 227 2.73 -16.59 -5.59
CA GLY A 227 3.34 -16.07 -6.81
C GLY A 227 2.32 -15.68 -7.90
N LYS A 228 1.03 -15.58 -7.57
CA LYS A 228 0.01 -15.13 -8.52
C LYS A 228 0.01 -13.61 -8.58
N PRO A 229 -0.13 -13.01 -9.77
CA PRO A 229 -0.30 -11.57 -9.90
C PRO A 229 -1.45 -11.05 -9.03
N LEU A 230 -1.26 -9.89 -8.41
CA LEU A 230 -2.32 -9.22 -7.71
C LEU A 230 -3.34 -8.66 -8.70
N VAL A 231 -4.62 -8.86 -8.40
CA VAL A 231 -5.73 -8.28 -9.15
C VAL A 231 -6.57 -7.49 -8.17
N PHE A 232 -6.86 -6.26 -8.51
CA PHE A 232 -7.55 -5.29 -7.64
C PHE A 232 -8.98 -5.04 -8.08
N ASN A 233 -9.72 -4.25 -7.29
CA ASN A 233 -11.14 -3.99 -7.48
C ASN A 233 -11.97 -5.29 -7.47
N GLN A 234 -11.60 -6.26 -6.63
CA GLN A 234 -12.31 -7.52 -6.50
C GLN A 234 -13.60 -7.36 -5.70
N ARG A 235 -14.59 -8.26 -5.93
CA ARG A 235 -15.82 -8.33 -5.11
C ARG A 235 -15.53 -8.42 -3.62
N ARG A 236 -14.54 -9.21 -3.22
CA ARG A 236 -13.93 -9.19 -1.88
C ARG A 236 -12.57 -8.53 -2.01
N PRO A 237 -12.41 -7.27 -1.60
CA PRO A 237 -11.20 -6.50 -1.86
C PRO A 237 -10.05 -6.87 -0.90
N MET A 238 -9.66 -8.14 -0.94
CA MET A 238 -8.58 -8.70 -0.11
C MET A 238 -7.74 -9.69 -0.90
N THR A 239 -6.44 -9.75 -0.59
CA THR A 239 -5.52 -10.75 -1.13
C THR A 239 -4.94 -11.61 0.01
N LYS A 240 -4.58 -12.86 -0.31
CA LYS A 240 -3.96 -13.81 0.63
C LYS A 240 -2.48 -13.56 0.78
N GLY A 241 -2.15 -12.60 1.64
CA GLY A 241 -0.79 -12.17 1.83
C GLY A 241 -0.19 -11.44 0.63
N VAL A 242 1.00 -10.88 0.82
CA VAL A 242 1.73 -10.14 -0.21
C VAL A 242 3.21 -10.41 -0.06
N VAL A 243 3.88 -10.63 -1.19
CA VAL A 243 5.33 -10.65 -1.32
C VAL A 243 5.73 -9.57 -2.30
N ALA A 244 6.63 -8.70 -1.90
CA ALA A 244 7.22 -7.67 -2.74
C ALA A 244 8.73 -7.64 -2.50
N ALA A 245 9.56 -7.81 -3.53
CA ALA A 245 11.00 -7.89 -3.34
C ALA A 245 11.77 -7.62 -4.64
N THR A 246 13.10 -7.51 -4.49
CA THR A 246 14.00 -7.57 -5.63
C THR A 246 13.87 -8.92 -6.35
N PRO A 247 14.23 -9.03 -7.64
CA PRO A 247 13.98 -10.23 -8.44
C PRO A 247 14.50 -11.54 -7.81
N PHE A 248 15.73 -11.55 -7.32
CA PHE A 248 16.32 -12.75 -6.73
C PHE A 248 15.74 -13.12 -5.38
N VAL A 249 15.52 -12.13 -4.51
CA VAL A 249 14.88 -12.31 -3.20
C VAL A 249 13.45 -12.82 -3.36
N TYR A 250 12.71 -12.30 -4.35
CA TYR A 250 11.36 -12.76 -4.68
C TYR A 250 11.34 -14.24 -5.09
N LEU A 251 12.24 -14.65 -5.99
CA LEU A 251 12.33 -16.05 -6.41
C LEU A 251 12.65 -16.98 -5.25
N ASP A 252 13.53 -16.57 -4.35
CA ASP A 252 13.87 -17.35 -3.16
C ASP A 252 12.67 -17.46 -2.20
N PHE A 253 11.88 -16.39 -2.02
CA PHE A 253 10.64 -16.47 -1.25
C PHE A 253 9.70 -17.53 -1.81
N LEU A 254 9.42 -17.52 -3.10
CA LEU A 254 8.53 -18.49 -3.73
C LEU A 254 9.03 -19.93 -3.62
N LYS A 255 10.35 -20.13 -3.65
CA LYS A 255 10.97 -21.45 -3.47
C LYS A 255 10.85 -21.97 -2.04
N LEU A 256 11.01 -21.08 -1.05
CA LEU A 256 11.19 -21.44 0.36
C LEU A 256 9.91 -21.29 1.18
N SER A 257 8.95 -20.46 0.76
CA SER A 257 7.68 -20.34 1.45
C SER A 257 6.79 -21.57 1.23
N ASN A 258 5.99 -21.88 2.25
CA ASN A 258 4.96 -22.90 2.20
C ASN A 258 3.62 -22.16 2.01
N PRO A 259 3.00 -22.22 0.82
CA PRO A 259 1.74 -21.55 0.57
C PRO A 259 0.61 -22.24 1.34
N HIS A 260 -0.24 -21.46 1.99
CA HIS A 260 -1.46 -21.91 2.68
C HIS A 260 -2.71 -21.64 1.84
#